data_94f4c8a4ee59c645999c7785aa5f6c59
#
_entry.id   94f4c8a4ee59c645999c7785aa5f6c59
#
_cell.length_a   1.000
_cell.length_b   1.000
_cell.length_c   1.000
_cell.angle_alpha   90.00
_cell.angle_beta   90.00
_cell.angle_gamma   90.00
#
_symmetry.space_group_name_H-M   'P 1'
#
loop_
_entity.id
_entity.type
_entity.pdbx_description
1 polymer ?
#
loop_
_entity_poly.entity_id
_entity_poly.type
_entity_poly.pdbx_seq_one_letter_code
_entity_poly.pdbx_strand_id
1 'polypeptide(L)'
;MRRIERRTNLYVATMVTSGNLLAFAATAFVLVVIPGPSVLFLIGRALSLGRGPAIASVVGNGVGVYVVAVLVAFGLGSLVQRSDFAFGVVKVVGAAYLVWLGVQAIRHRRDLAAALGTTDAPTSRWRAARQGFLVGFANPKALIIFGAVLPQFVDRTSGHVPEQMLLLSAVAFGIALITDSIWVLAASGVRGWFATNPRRLAAVGGVGGLAMIGVGVTVATTGRHD
;
A
#
# COMPACT_ATOMS: atom_id res chain seq x y z
N MET A 1 13.23 12.90 -31.24
CA MET A 1 13.25 12.16 -29.97
C MET A 1 14.17 12.78 -28.93
N ARG A 2 15.47 12.90 -29.12
CA ARG A 2 16.43 13.47 -28.11
C ARG A 2 16.16 14.89 -27.62
N ARG A 3 15.46 15.76 -28.36
CA ARG A 3 15.11 17.14 -27.92
C ARG A 3 13.94 17.17 -26.96
N ILE A 4 13.02 16.21 -27.04
CA ILE A 4 11.87 16.11 -26.13
C ILE A 4 12.36 15.57 -24.77
N GLU A 5 13.22 14.52 -24.80
CA GLU A 5 13.82 13.97 -23.57
C GLU A 5 14.65 14.99 -22.78
N ARG A 6 15.44 15.84 -23.47
CA ARG A 6 16.20 16.91 -22.80
C ARG A 6 15.28 17.97 -22.16
N ARG A 7 14.17 18.32 -22.80
CA ARG A 7 13.21 19.28 -22.23
C ARG A 7 12.49 18.68 -21.03
N THR A 8 12.06 17.41 -21.11
CA THR A 8 11.40 16.73 -20.00
C THR A 8 12.34 16.56 -18.82
N ASN A 9 13.59 16.16 -19.05
CA ASN A 9 14.59 16.06 -17.98
C ASN A 9 14.94 17.42 -17.36
N LEU A 10 14.95 18.50 -18.16
CA LEU A 10 15.18 19.86 -17.65
C LEU A 10 14.00 20.35 -16.81
N TYR A 11 12.76 20.09 -17.22
CA TYR A 11 11.54 20.42 -16.45
C TYR A 11 11.47 19.67 -15.13
N VAL A 12 11.77 18.37 -15.13
CA VAL A 12 11.80 17.56 -13.91
C VAL A 12 12.90 18.01 -12.96
N ALA A 13 14.08 18.36 -13.49
CA ALA A 13 15.22 18.84 -12.70
C ALA A 13 15.02 20.25 -12.12
N THR A 14 14.09 21.03 -12.69
CA THR A 14 13.77 22.39 -12.16
C THR A 14 12.62 22.37 -11.15
N MET A 15 11.77 21.35 -11.14
CA MET A 15 10.63 21.24 -10.22
C MET A 15 11.00 20.71 -8.83
N VAL A 16 11.86 19.69 -8.77
CA VAL A 16 12.33 19.08 -7.50
C VAL A 16 13.84 19.00 -7.57
N THR A 17 14.54 19.51 -6.58
CA THR A 17 16.01 19.39 -6.53
C THR A 17 16.39 17.92 -6.44
N SER A 18 17.51 17.53 -7.08
CA SER A 18 18.03 16.17 -7.00
C SER A 18 18.29 15.73 -5.55
N GLY A 19 18.66 16.67 -4.68
CA GLY A 19 18.82 16.42 -3.25
C GLY A 19 17.51 16.01 -2.57
N ASN A 20 16.44 16.77 -2.80
CA ASN A 20 15.11 16.44 -2.23
C ASN A 20 14.55 15.13 -2.79
N LEU A 21 14.77 14.87 -4.09
CA LEU A 21 14.34 13.63 -4.73
C LEU A 21 15.04 12.41 -4.10
N LEU A 22 16.35 12.46 -3.94
CA LEU A 22 17.13 11.36 -3.34
C LEU A 22 16.80 11.19 -1.86
N ALA A 23 16.70 12.29 -1.10
CA ALA A 23 16.33 12.24 0.31
C ALA A 23 14.92 11.67 0.50
N PHE A 24 13.96 12.06 -0.33
CA PHE A 24 12.63 11.47 -0.30
C PHE A 24 12.65 10.00 -0.70
N ALA A 25 13.35 9.62 -1.77
CA ALA A 25 13.45 8.24 -2.22
C ALA A 25 14.03 7.33 -1.12
N ALA A 26 15.10 7.77 -0.44
CA ALA A 26 15.69 7.04 0.68
C ALA A 26 14.69 6.91 1.85
N THR A 27 14.01 8.00 2.22
CA THR A 27 13.01 7.99 3.28
C THR A 27 11.82 7.09 2.93
N ALA A 28 11.30 7.21 1.71
CA ALA A 28 10.22 6.37 1.21
C ALA A 28 10.62 4.89 1.20
N PHE A 29 11.85 4.57 0.75
CA PHE A 29 12.37 3.21 0.76
C PHE A 29 12.36 2.61 2.17
N VAL A 30 12.93 3.30 3.15
CA VAL A 30 12.94 2.84 4.54
C VAL A 30 11.53 2.61 5.05
N LEU A 31 10.62 3.55 4.82
CA LEU A 31 9.24 3.42 5.25
C LEU A 31 8.51 2.29 4.53
N VAL A 32 8.70 2.11 3.22
CA VAL A 32 8.00 1.09 2.42
C VAL A 32 8.50 -0.32 2.74
N VAL A 33 9.80 -0.52 2.90
CA VAL A 33 10.40 -1.84 3.19
C VAL A 33 9.87 -2.45 4.47
N ILE A 34 9.58 -1.65 5.49
CA ILE A 34 8.98 -2.16 6.73
C ILE A 34 7.58 -2.71 6.41
N PRO A 35 7.35 -4.03 6.60
CA PRO A 35 6.08 -4.64 6.24
C PRO A 35 4.94 -4.10 7.11
N GLY A 36 3.97 -3.47 6.47
CA GLY A 36 2.72 -3.03 7.08
C GLY A 36 1.55 -3.96 6.70
N PRO A 37 0.31 -3.58 7.05
CA PRO A 37 -0.88 -4.39 6.80
C PRO A 37 -1.07 -4.78 5.32
N SER A 38 -0.78 -3.86 4.38
CA SER A 38 -0.84 -4.14 2.95
C SER A 38 0.13 -5.24 2.54
N VAL A 39 1.38 -5.18 3.03
CA VAL A 39 2.40 -6.20 2.71
C VAL A 39 2.01 -7.54 3.29
N LEU A 40 1.50 -7.58 4.53
CA LEU A 40 1.00 -8.82 5.15
C LEU A 40 -0.19 -9.41 4.37
N PHE A 41 -1.09 -8.57 3.87
CA PHE A 41 -2.16 -9.00 2.96
C PHE A 41 -1.59 -9.61 1.67
N LEU A 42 -0.60 -8.96 1.04
CA LEU A 42 0.02 -9.44 -0.20
C LEU A 42 0.78 -10.76 0.01
N ILE A 43 1.51 -10.89 1.12
CA ILE A 43 2.18 -12.14 1.52
C ILE A 43 1.14 -13.26 1.72
N GLY A 44 0.07 -12.99 2.45
CA GLY A 44 -1.03 -13.94 2.64
C GLY A 44 -1.63 -14.41 1.31
N ARG A 45 -1.81 -13.49 0.34
CA ARG A 45 -2.24 -13.80 -1.02
C ARG A 45 -1.26 -14.69 -1.78
N ALA A 46 0.03 -14.39 -1.67
CA ALA A 46 1.08 -15.18 -2.32
C ALA A 46 1.10 -16.62 -1.82
N LEU A 47 0.96 -16.80 -0.51
CA LEU A 47 0.93 -18.10 0.12
C LEU A 47 -0.36 -18.88 -0.18
N SER A 48 -1.52 -18.21 -0.21
CA SER A 48 -2.81 -18.85 -0.41
C SER A 48 -3.16 -19.09 -1.89
N LEU A 49 -3.09 -18.05 -2.72
CA LEU A 49 -3.57 -18.07 -4.10
C LEU A 49 -2.44 -18.23 -5.13
N GLY A 50 -1.17 -18.16 -4.67
CA GLY A 50 -0.01 -18.24 -5.53
C GLY A 50 0.33 -16.93 -6.24
N ARG A 51 1.34 -17.00 -7.11
CA ARG A 51 2.04 -15.88 -7.70
C ARG A 51 1.15 -14.95 -8.54
N GLY A 52 0.31 -15.52 -9.41
CA GLY A 52 -0.46 -14.73 -10.37
C GLY A 52 -1.46 -13.78 -9.72
N PRO A 53 -2.39 -14.25 -8.88
CA PRO A 53 -3.31 -13.40 -8.15
C PRO A 53 -2.61 -12.45 -7.17
N ALA A 54 -1.49 -12.87 -6.56
CA ALA A 54 -0.75 -12.03 -5.63
C ALA A 54 -0.11 -10.82 -6.34
N ILE A 55 0.51 -11.02 -7.51
CA ILE A 55 1.04 -9.90 -8.32
C ILE A 55 -0.07 -8.97 -8.80
N ALA A 56 -1.22 -9.51 -9.19
CA ALA A 56 -2.39 -8.67 -9.51
C ALA A 56 -2.83 -7.83 -8.30
N SER A 57 -2.76 -8.40 -7.08
CA SER A 57 -3.03 -7.65 -5.85
C SER A 57 -1.96 -6.58 -5.57
N VAL A 58 -0.67 -6.81 -5.89
CA VAL A 58 0.39 -5.79 -5.79
C VAL A 58 0.07 -4.59 -6.68
N VAL A 59 -0.27 -4.85 -7.95
CA VAL A 59 -0.63 -3.77 -8.88
C VAL A 59 -1.85 -3.00 -8.37
N GLY A 60 -2.88 -3.70 -7.95
CA GLY A 60 -4.08 -3.07 -7.37
C GLY A 60 -3.74 -2.23 -6.14
N ASN A 61 -2.96 -2.78 -5.20
CA ASN A 61 -2.51 -2.08 -4.00
C ASN A 61 -1.75 -0.80 -4.34
N GLY A 62 -0.78 -0.89 -5.25
CA GLY A 62 -0.02 0.25 -5.71
C GLY A 62 -0.91 1.34 -6.31
N VAL A 63 -1.86 0.97 -7.19
CA VAL A 63 -2.82 1.93 -7.77
C VAL A 63 -3.68 2.58 -6.67
N GLY A 64 -4.17 1.81 -5.70
CA GLY A 64 -4.93 2.36 -4.57
C GLY A 64 -4.14 3.37 -3.75
N VAL A 65 -2.89 3.04 -3.43
CA VAL A 65 -1.94 3.93 -2.75
C VAL A 65 -1.66 5.19 -3.56
N TYR A 66 -1.46 5.06 -4.89
CA TYR A 66 -1.21 6.21 -5.76
C TYR A 66 -2.42 7.14 -5.89
N VAL A 67 -3.64 6.58 -5.91
CA VAL A 67 -4.88 7.39 -5.87
C VAL A 67 -4.94 8.22 -4.59
N VAL A 68 -4.57 7.67 -3.43
CA VAL A 68 -4.45 8.44 -2.18
C VAL A 68 -3.47 9.61 -2.35
N ALA A 69 -2.30 9.35 -2.95
CA ALA A 69 -1.30 10.38 -3.21
C ALA A 69 -1.84 11.50 -4.10
N VAL A 70 -2.55 11.16 -5.18
CA VAL A 70 -3.22 12.13 -6.07
C VAL A 70 -4.24 12.97 -5.31
N LEU A 71 -5.09 12.35 -4.51
CA LEU A 71 -6.08 13.05 -3.69
C LEU A 71 -5.43 14.03 -2.71
N VAL A 72 -4.30 13.63 -2.09
CA VAL A 72 -3.54 14.51 -1.19
C VAL A 72 -2.91 15.67 -1.96
N ALA A 73 -2.31 15.41 -3.13
CA ALA A 73 -1.65 16.42 -3.96
C ALA A 73 -2.62 17.54 -4.41
N PHE A 74 -3.86 17.20 -4.73
CA PHE A 74 -4.89 18.16 -5.15
C PHE A 74 -5.69 18.77 -3.99
N GLY A 75 -5.18 18.69 -2.78
CA GLY A 75 -5.71 19.45 -1.65
C GLY A 75 -6.80 18.77 -0.84
N LEU A 76 -7.25 17.56 -1.20
CA LEU A 76 -8.12 16.77 -0.31
C LEU A 76 -7.42 16.46 1.02
N GLY A 77 -6.08 16.35 1.00
CA GLY A 77 -5.28 16.28 2.22
C GLY A 77 -5.45 17.52 3.12
N SER A 78 -5.53 18.72 2.54
CA SER A 78 -5.77 19.96 3.28
C SER A 78 -7.20 20.04 3.82
N LEU A 79 -8.17 19.53 3.09
CA LEU A 79 -9.56 19.45 3.54
C LEU A 79 -9.70 18.51 4.75
N VAL A 80 -9.07 17.31 4.65
CA VAL A 80 -9.02 16.33 5.75
C VAL A 80 -8.26 16.88 6.95
N GLN A 81 -7.20 17.68 6.72
CA GLN A 81 -6.45 18.33 7.79
C GLN A 81 -7.22 19.46 8.47
N ARG A 82 -8.08 20.18 7.74
CA ARG A 82 -8.86 21.33 8.26
C ARG A 82 -10.24 20.92 8.81
N SER A 83 -10.73 19.75 8.49
CA SER A 83 -12.04 19.27 8.92
C SER A 83 -11.90 18.02 9.78
N ASP A 84 -12.15 18.18 11.09
CA ASP A 84 -12.16 17.06 12.04
C ASP A 84 -13.20 16.01 11.68
N PHE A 85 -14.32 16.43 11.11
CA PHE A 85 -15.36 15.54 10.60
C PHE A 85 -14.85 14.69 9.44
N ALA A 86 -14.23 15.31 8.40
CA ALA A 86 -13.69 14.58 7.25
C ALA A 86 -12.57 13.61 7.66
N PHE A 87 -11.68 14.06 8.55
CA PHE A 87 -10.66 13.21 9.14
C PHE A 87 -11.27 12.02 9.89
N GLY A 88 -12.27 12.29 10.74
CA GLY A 88 -12.98 11.27 11.50
C GLY A 88 -13.65 10.22 10.61
N VAL A 89 -14.31 10.64 9.54
CA VAL A 89 -14.95 9.72 8.57
C VAL A 89 -13.90 8.83 7.90
N VAL A 90 -12.83 9.39 7.33
CA VAL A 90 -11.77 8.61 6.67
C VAL A 90 -11.13 7.63 7.64
N LYS A 91 -10.85 8.08 8.86
CA LYS A 91 -10.27 7.28 9.94
C LYS A 91 -11.17 6.09 10.31
N VAL A 92 -12.45 6.34 10.60
CA VAL A 92 -13.39 5.29 11.03
C VAL A 92 -13.66 4.30 9.90
N VAL A 93 -13.90 4.78 8.68
CA VAL A 93 -14.13 3.89 7.52
C VAL A 93 -12.89 3.05 7.22
N GLY A 94 -11.71 3.64 7.21
CA GLY A 94 -10.46 2.92 6.97
C GLY A 94 -10.18 1.88 8.07
N ALA A 95 -10.35 2.26 9.34
CA ALA A 95 -10.19 1.37 10.48
C ALA A 95 -11.19 0.21 10.44
N ALA A 96 -12.48 0.49 10.23
CA ALA A 96 -13.52 -0.53 10.11
C ALA A 96 -13.24 -1.51 8.96
N TYR A 97 -12.75 -1.00 7.82
CA TYR A 97 -12.37 -1.83 6.68
C TYR A 97 -11.19 -2.76 7.00
N LEU A 98 -10.15 -2.25 7.68
CA LEU A 98 -9.01 -3.06 8.10
C LEU A 98 -9.42 -4.15 9.11
N VAL A 99 -10.28 -3.81 10.08
CA VAL A 99 -10.83 -4.78 11.03
C VAL A 99 -11.66 -5.83 10.31
N TRP A 100 -12.52 -5.43 9.38
CA TRP A 100 -13.32 -6.36 8.58
C TRP A 100 -12.45 -7.33 7.77
N LEU A 101 -11.41 -6.82 7.09
CA LEU A 101 -10.45 -7.66 6.35
C LEU A 101 -9.72 -8.62 7.28
N GLY A 102 -9.30 -8.16 8.45
CA GLY A 102 -8.62 -8.98 9.44
C GLY A 102 -9.51 -10.11 9.96
N VAL A 103 -10.78 -9.80 10.27
CA VAL A 103 -11.79 -10.80 10.68
C VAL A 103 -12.04 -11.81 9.55
N GLN A 104 -12.16 -11.36 8.31
CA GLN A 104 -12.30 -12.24 7.15
C GLN A 104 -11.09 -13.17 6.98
N ALA A 105 -9.89 -12.65 7.13
CA ALA A 105 -8.67 -13.45 7.05
C ALA A 105 -8.63 -14.53 8.15
N ILE A 106 -9.06 -14.20 9.37
CA ILE A 106 -9.13 -15.17 10.48
C ILE A 106 -10.25 -16.19 10.26
N ARG A 107 -11.43 -15.76 9.85
CA ARG A 107 -12.58 -16.66 9.65
C ARG A 107 -12.32 -17.70 8.55
N HIS A 108 -11.78 -17.26 7.42
CA HIS A 108 -11.54 -18.11 6.25
C HIS A 108 -10.14 -18.76 6.22
N ARG A 109 -9.36 -18.65 7.30
CA ARG A 109 -8.00 -19.22 7.37
C ARG A 109 -7.94 -20.73 7.14
N ARG A 110 -8.97 -21.46 7.57
CA ARG A 110 -9.07 -22.94 7.40
C ARG A 110 -9.57 -23.31 6.02
N ASP A 111 -10.52 -22.56 5.47
CA ASP A 111 -11.04 -22.74 4.12
C ASP A 111 -9.96 -22.44 3.08
N LEU A 112 -9.12 -21.41 3.35
CA LEU A 112 -7.93 -21.10 2.56
C LEU A 112 -6.93 -22.27 2.58
N ALA A 113 -6.75 -22.91 3.72
CA ALA A 113 -5.88 -24.06 3.88
C ALA A 113 -6.44 -25.29 3.15
N ALA A 114 -7.76 -25.50 3.17
CA ALA A 114 -8.44 -26.56 2.44
C ALA A 114 -8.43 -26.34 0.92
N ALA A 115 -8.64 -25.08 0.46
CA ALA A 115 -8.62 -24.70 -0.96
C ALA A 115 -7.25 -24.85 -1.63
N LEU A 116 -6.16 -24.93 -0.87
CA LEU A 116 -4.82 -25.23 -1.41
C LEU A 116 -4.61 -26.70 -1.74
N GLY A 117 -5.45 -27.58 -1.19
CA GLY A 117 -5.50 -28.99 -1.56
C GLY A 117 -6.30 -29.26 -2.85
N THR A 118 -7.09 -28.29 -3.30
CA THR A 118 -7.88 -28.36 -4.54
C THR A 118 -7.39 -27.27 -5.49
N THR A 119 -6.72 -27.69 -6.56
CA THR A 119 -6.04 -26.84 -7.56
C THR A 119 -6.99 -26.03 -8.45
N ASP A 120 -8.31 -25.95 -8.21
CA ASP A 120 -9.28 -25.65 -9.24
C ASP A 120 -10.23 -24.46 -9.02
N ALA A 121 -9.92 -23.51 -8.17
CA ALA A 121 -10.64 -22.24 -8.21
C ALA A 121 -9.74 -21.14 -8.78
N PRO A 122 -9.79 -20.82 -10.07
CA PRO A 122 -9.04 -19.71 -10.65
C PRO A 122 -9.57 -18.41 -10.03
N THR A 123 -8.89 -17.91 -9.02
CA THR A 123 -9.19 -16.57 -8.50
C THR A 123 -8.91 -15.58 -9.64
N SER A 124 -9.96 -14.94 -10.12
CA SER A 124 -9.84 -13.93 -11.17
C SER A 124 -8.80 -12.88 -10.75
N ARG A 125 -7.79 -12.66 -11.60
CA ARG A 125 -6.76 -11.62 -11.38
C ARG A 125 -7.39 -10.25 -11.17
N TRP A 126 -8.51 -9.98 -11.83
CA TRP A 126 -9.28 -8.76 -11.65
C TRP A 126 -9.85 -8.61 -10.21
N ARG A 127 -10.42 -9.68 -9.68
CA ARG A 127 -10.92 -9.69 -8.29
C ARG A 127 -9.76 -9.46 -7.30
N ALA A 128 -8.62 -10.09 -7.54
CA ALA A 128 -7.43 -9.92 -6.73
C ALA A 128 -6.89 -8.47 -6.80
N ALA A 129 -6.82 -7.87 -7.98
CA ALA A 129 -6.40 -6.49 -8.18
C ALA A 129 -7.36 -5.51 -7.48
N ARG A 130 -8.68 -5.70 -7.63
CA ARG A 130 -9.69 -4.85 -6.97
C ARG A 130 -9.59 -4.90 -5.45
N GLN A 131 -9.35 -6.09 -4.88
CA GLN A 131 -9.14 -6.22 -3.44
C GLN A 131 -7.83 -5.57 -3.00
N GLY A 132 -6.76 -5.74 -3.78
CA GLY A 132 -5.50 -5.03 -3.57
C GLY A 132 -5.70 -3.51 -3.57
N PHE A 133 -6.44 -2.99 -4.56
CA PHE A 133 -6.77 -1.56 -4.65
C PHE A 133 -7.43 -1.04 -3.37
N LEU A 134 -8.45 -1.72 -2.88
CA LEU A 134 -9.14 -1.30 -1.67
C LEU A 134 -8.23 -1.31 -0.44
N VAL A 135 -7.34 -2.30 -0.33
CA VAL A 135 -6.35 -2.36 0.75
C VAL A 135 -5.35 -1.22 0.65
N GLY A 136 -4.85 -0.92 -0.55
CA GLY A 136 -3.93 0.20 -0.79
C GLY A 136 -4.58 1.55 -0.53
N PHE A 137 -5.80 1.74 -1.01
CA PHE A 137 -6.58 2.97 -0.81
C PHE A 137 -6.89 3.23 0.67
N ALA A 138 -7.23 2.19 1.43
CA ALA A 138 -7.49 2.28 2.88
C ALA A 138 -6.22 2.21 3.74
N ASN A 139 -5.02 2.25 3.13
CA ASN A 139 -3.77 2.08 3.86
C ASN A 139 -3.40 3.33 4.68
N PRO A 140 -3.44 3.28 6.02
CA PRO A 140 -3.10 4.44 6.85
C PRO A 140 -1.65 4.89 6.69
N LYS A 141 -0.75 3.96 6.35
CA LYS A 141 0.66 4.26 6.10
C LYS A 141 0.83 5.16 4.86
N ALA A 142 0.01 4.95 3.81
CA ALA A 142 0.00 5.81 2.64
C ALA A 142 -0.43 7.24 2.99
N LEU A 143 -1.45 7.39 3.83
CA LEU A 143 -1.88 8.71 4.32
C LEU A 143 -0.77 9.43 5.09
N ILE A 144 -0.04 8.72 5.94
CA ILE A 144 1.10 9.29 6.68
C ILE A 144 2.23 9.70 5.72
N ILE A 145 2.60 8.82 4.78
CA ILE A 145 3.67 9.09 3.83
C ILE A 145 3.33 10.30 2.96
N PHE A 146 2.13 10.35 2.37
CA PHE A 146 1.77 11.41 1.44
C PHE A 146 1.23 12.67 2.13
N GLY A 147 0.60 12.54 3.29
CA GLY A 147 0.02 13.67 4.01
C GLY A 147 1.00 14.38 4.96
N ALA A 148 1.94 13.65 5.55
CA ALA A 148 2.84 14.22 6.56
C ALA A 148 4.32 14.21 6.13
N VAL A 149 4.80 13.15 5.47
CA VAL A 149 6.23 13.04 5.12
C VAL A 149 6.54 13.72 3.80
N LEU A 150 5.81 13.42 2.73
CA LEU A 150 6.08 13.92 1.38
C LEU A 150 6.11 15.45 1.30
N PRO A 151 5.21 16.23 1.92
CA PRO A 151 5.23 17.69 1.86
C PRO A 151 6.52 18.34 2.39
N GLN A 152 7.31 17.62 3.18
CA GLN A 152 8.58 18.10 3.73
C GLN A 152 9.70 18.17 2.66
N PHE A 153 9.51 17.48 1.53
CA PHE A 153 10.46 17.41 0.41
C PHE A 153 10.03 18.28 -0.78
N VAL A 154 8.91 19.01 -0.63
CA VAL A 154 8.37 19.90 -1.66
C VAL A 154 8.92 21.31 -1.47
N ASP A 155 9.46 21.88 -2.53
CA ASP A 155 9.85 23.30 -2.55
C ASP A 155 8.64 24.17 -2.88
N ARG A 156 8.10 24.81 -1.85
CA ARG A 156 6.93 25.70 -1.99
C ARG A 156 7.29 27.01 -2.71
N THR A 157 8.56 27.42 -2.72
CA THR A 157 9.02 28.67 -3.33
C THR A 157 9.11 28.57 -4.84
N SER A 158 9.39 27.39 -5.38
CA SER A 158 9.42 27.12 -6.82
C SER A 158 8.03 27.05 -7.46
N GLY A 159 6.95 27.04 -6.66
CA GLY A 159 5.59 26.79 -7.14
C GLY A 159 5.36 25.33 -7.55
N HIS A 160 4.31 25.10 -8.34
CA HIS A 160 4.01 23.74 -8.88
C HIS A 160 3.94 22.62 -7.82
N VAL A 161 3.43 22.96 -6.63
CA VAL A 161 3.36 22.04 -5.48
C VAL A 161 2.65 20.71 -5.83
N PRO A 162 1.47 20.68 -6.49
CA PRO A 162 0.82 19.44 -6.86
C PRO A 162 1.67 18.55 -7.78
N GLU A 163 2.34 19.14 -8.77
CA GLU A 163 3.19 18.43 -9.73
C GLU A 163 4.41 17.81 -9.03
N GLN A 164 5.04 18.55 -8.12
CA GLN A 164 6.13 18.05 -7.28
C GLN A 164 5.65 16.85 -6.44
N MET A 165 4.48 16.98 -5.80
CA MET A 165 3.90 15.91 -5.00
C MET A 165 3.61 14.68 -5.85
N LEU A 166 3.07 14.83 -7.06
CA LEU A 166 2.80 13.72 -7.97
C LEU A 166 4.08 13.02 -8.42
N LEU A 167 5.14 13.78 -8.74
CA LEU A 167 6.44 13.25 -9.12
C LEU A 167 7.06 12.41 -7.99
N LEU A 168 7.12 12.97 -6.78
CA LEU A 168 7.63 12.25 -5.61
C LEU A 168 6.78 11.01 -5.31
N SER A 169 5.46 11.12 -5.43
CA SER A 169 4.55 9.99 -5.26
C SER A 169 4.78 8.89 -6.29
N ALA A 170 5.12 9.23 -7.54
CA ALA A 170 5.47 8.25 -8.57
C ALA A 170 6.75 7.49 -8.21
N VAL A 171 7.73 8.16 -7.60
CA VAL A 171 8.94 7.50 -7.07
C VAL A 171 8.59 6.52 -5.95
N ALA A 172 7.80 6.95 -4.97
CA ALA A 172 7.34 6.08 -3.88
C ALA A 172 6.53 4.89 -4.41
N PHE A 173 5.67 5.11 -5.41
CA PHE A 173 4.90 4.07 -6.10
C PHE A 173 5.81 3.03 -6.76
N GLY A 174 6.85 3.48 -7.48
CA GLY A 174 7.83 2.59 -8.10
C GLY A 174 8.58 1.74 -7.06
N ILE A 175 9.03 2.36 -5.97
CA ILE A 175 9.67 1.69 -4.84
C ILE A 175 8.72 0.65 -4.24
N ALA A 176 7.46 1.01 -4.00
CA ALA A 176 6.45 0.12 -3.44
C ALA A 176 6.17 -1.07 -4.36
N LEU A 177 6.00 -0.87 -5.67
CA LEU A 177 5.79 -1.96 -6.61
C LEU A 177 6.93 -2.97 -6.61
N ILE A 178 8.18 -2.48 -6.59
CA ILE A 178 9.37 -3.34 -6.55
C ILE A 178 9.41 -4.11 -5.23
N THR A 179 9.29 -3.42 -4.11
CA THR A 179 9.41 -4.00 -2.77
C THR A 179 8.29 -5.01 -2.49
N ASP A 180 7.04 -4.65 -2.79
CA ASP A 180 5.87 -5.52 -2.62
C ASP A 180 5.97 -6.76 -3.52
N SER A 181 6.49 -6.59 -4.76
CA SER A 181 6.76 -7.71 -5.66
C SER A 181 7.81 -8.66 -5.11
N ILE A 182 8.88 -8.13 -4.51
CA ILE A 182 9.91 -8.94 -3.84
C ILE A 182 9.30 -9.73 -2.69
N TRP A 183 8.50 -9.11 -1.84
CA TRP A 183 7.80 -9.80 -0.75
C TRP A 183 6.89 -10.92 -1.26
N VAL A 184 6.11 -10.65 -2.31
CA VAL A 184 5.21 -11.63 -2.93
C VAL A 184 5.98 -12.78 -3.57
N LEU A 185 7.07 -12.51 -4.28
CA LEU A 185 7.90 -13.52 -4.92
C LEU A 185 8.60 -14.41 -3.89
N ALA A 186 9.16 -13.83 -2.84
CA ALA A 186 9.78 -14.55 -1.74
C ALA A 186 8.74 -15.45 -1.04
N ALA A 187 7.57 -14.92 -0.70
CA ALA A 187 6.50 -15.70 -0.10
C ALA A 187 6.00 -16.81 -1.04
N SER A 188 5.89 -16.55 -2.33
CA SER A 188 5.51 -17.57 -3.32
C SER A 188 6.54 -18.68 -3.44
N GLY A 189 7.83 -18.38 -3.27
CA GLY A 189 8.92 -19.36 -3.28
C GLY A 189 8.83 -20.38 -2.15
N VAL A 190 8.37 -19.95 -0.97
CA VAL A 190 8.19 -20.83 0.19
C VAL A 190 6.78 -21.42 0.33
N ARG A 191 5.89 -21.12 -0.63
CA ARG A 191 4.49 -21.58 -0.60
C ARG A 191 4.38 -23.09 -0.46
N GLY A 192 5.22 -23.87 -1.17
CA GLY A 192 5.23 -25.34 -1.10
C GLY A 192 5.42 -25.85 0.32
N TRP A 193 6.37 -25.25 1.06
CA TRP A 193 6.61 -25.60 2.46
C TRP A 193 5.42 -25.26 3.37
N PHE A 194 4.69 -24.18 3.10
CA PHE A 194 3.47 -23.85 3.81
C PHE A 194 2.30 -24.74 3.41
N ALA A 195 2.20 -25.10 2.12
CA ALA A 195 1.13 -25.96 1.59
C ALA A 195 1.17 -27.39 2.13
N THR A 196 2.35 -27.90 2.53
CA THR A 196 2.49 -29.23 3.15
C THR A 196 1.86 -29.34 4.53
N ASN A 197 1.54 -28.20 5.18
CA ASN A 197 0.94 -28.22 6.51
C ASN A 197 -0.18 -27.17 6.63
N PRO A 198 -1.45 -27.60 6.60
CA PRO A 198 -2.60 -26.69 6.70
C PRO A 198 -2.58 -25.77 7.95
N ARG A 199 -1.97 -26.23 9.06
CA ARG A 199 -1.86 -25.43 10.28
C ARG A 199 -0.92 -24.22 10.09
N ARG A 200 0.18 -24.39 9.33
CA ARG A 200 1.12 -23.28 9.04
C ARG A 200 0.44 -22.20 8.23
N LEU A 201 -0.33 -22.58 7.23
CA LEU A 201 -1.06 -21.64 6.39
C LEU A 201 -2.18 -20.93 7.16
N ALA A 202 -2.93 -21.69 7.98
CA ALA A 202 -3.93 -21.11 8.87
C ALA A 202 -3.30 -20.14 9.88
N ALA A 203 -2.07 -20.41 10.34
CA ALA A 203 -1.32 -19.50 11.21
C ALA A 203 -0.98 -18.19 10.50
N VAL A 204 -0.54 -18.23 9.23
CA VAL A 204 -0.24 -17.02 8.43
C VAL A 204 -1.51 -16.17 8.26
N GLY A 205 -2.65 -16.79 7.91
CA GLY A 205 -3.93 -16.07 7.82
C GLY A 205 -4.36 -15.50 9.16
N GLY A 206 -4.12 -16.23 10.26
CA GLY A 206 -4.40 -15.76 11.62
C GLY A 206 -3.55 -14.57 12.03
N VAL A 207 -2.22 -14.66 11.86
CA VAL A 207 -1.26 -13.58 12.20
C VAL A 207 -1.52 -12.35 11.34
N GLY A 208 -1.68 -12.51 10.01
CA GLY A 208 -2.00 -11.41 9.11
C GLY A 208 -3.33 -10.73 9.46
N GLY A 209 -4.36 -11.52 9.79
CA GLY A 209 -5.65 -11.00 10.23
C GLY A 209 -5.57 -10.24 11.55
N LEU A 210 -4.86 -10.78 12.55
CA LEU A 210 -4.63 -10.09 13.82
C LEU A 210 -3.86 -8.78 13.64
N ALA A 211 -2.83 -8.76 12.79
CA ALA A 211 -2.09 -7.55 12.47
C ALA A 211 -2.98 -6.48 11.84
N MET A 212 -3.87 -6.87 10.89
CA MET A 212 -4.84 -5.94 10.28
C MET A 212 -5.81 -5.38 11.32
N ILE A 213 -6.35 -6.23 12.20
CA ILE A 213 -7.23 -5.81 13.30
C ILE A 213 -6.49 -4.85 14.22
N GLY A 214 -5.26 -5.23 14.64
CA GLY A 214 -4.43 -4.39 15.52
C GLY A 214 -4.21 -3.01 14.94
N VAL A 215 -3.82 -2.91 13.67
CA VAL A 215 -3.65 -1.61 12.98
C VAL A 215 -4.97 -0.86 12.86
N GLY A 216 -6.07 -1.55 12.50
CA GLY A 216 -7.38 -0.92 12.42
C GLY A 216 -7.82 -0.32 13.76
N VAL A 217 -7.63 -1.06 14.87
CA VAL A 217 -7.91 -0.58 16.22
C VAL A 217 -6.98 0.60 16.58
N THR A 218 -5.68 0.49 16.33
CA THR A 218 -4.74 1.59 16.58
C THR A 218 -5.16 2.85 15.81
N VAL A 219 -5.46 2.73 14.51
CA VAL A 219 -5.96 3.86 13.71
C VAL A 219 -7.25 4.44 14.30
N ALA A 220 -8.18 3.59 14.76
CA ALA A 220 -9.42 4.05 15.36
C ALA A 220 -9.22 4.82 16.67
N THR A 221 -8.26 4.39 17.51
CA THR A 221 -8.03 4.93 18.86
C THR A 221 -7.02 6.07 18.91
N THR A 222 -6.08 6.16 17.93
CA THR A 222 -5.09 7.24 17.90
C THR A 222 -5.79 8.57 17.63
N GLY A 223 -5.69 9.51 18.57
CA GLY A 223 -6.16 10.88 18.41
C GLY A 223 -5.34 11.64 17.37
N ARG A 224 -5.83 12.83 16.99
CA ARG A 224 -5.03 13.83 16.31
C ARG A 224 -4.03 14.35 17.35
N HIS A 225 -2.74 14.16 17.11
CA HIS A 225 -1.75 14.88 17.89
C HIS A 225 -1.71 16.30 17.32
N ASP A 226 -2.16 17.27 18.12
CA ASP A 226 -2.03 18.70 17.88
C ASP A 226 -0.56 19.12 17.96
#